data_f47ec45a62ee12f06b04653d4590d3ef
#
_entry.id   f47ec45a62ee12f06b04653d4590d3ef
#
_cell.length_a   1.000
_cell.length_b   1.000
_cell.length_c   1.000
_cell.angle_alpha   90.00
_cell.angle_beta   90.00
_cell.angle_gamma   90.00
#
_symmetry.space_group_name_H-M   'P 1'
#
loop_
_entity.id
_entity.type
_entity.pdbx_description
1 polymer ?
#
loop_
_entity_poly.entity_id
_entity_poly.type
_entity_poly.pdbx_seq_one_letter_code
_entity_poly.pdbx_strand_id
1 'polypeptide(L)'
;MRKSSSAKHTYLGIGALFIWAVEPLLVSEIKTLPIFELLTIVFMSSFSVTAIKLTISRKWSTVKNHYPWIWIAGLVGVCGGDFAYIYGAQFAPIAHVDLIDYLWPCVAVVCTGFLPNERFSWQKIIGSSIALFGIYILVAGDGGLDNISYEFAVGYLLAFGGAIVWGCYSVFSRYYASLPIEMVGLYCGIGAMISLVLHLSMETFVMPSSHEWMMAIITGATGGGIAYQLWDAGVKRGDIYLLSSLTYVGRLIGMILLVCFGKEALTQNLVLACLTTSLGILFSNINLSSVKLKGLLKKLVAPIFLAKAQ
;
A
#
# COMPACT_ATOMS: atom_id res chain seq x y z
N MET A 1 -15.27 -23.45 15.09
CA MET A 1 -15.60 -22.83 13.81
C MET A 1 -15.04 -21.40 13.61
N ARG A 2 -15.00 -20.49 14.61
CA ARG A 2 -14.42 -19.13 14.45
C ARG A 2 -12.95 -19.08 14.05
N LYS A 3 -12.06 -19.95 14.60
CA LYS A 3 -10.62 -19.96 14.26
C LYS A 3 -10.33 -20.35 12.80
N SER A 4 -11.07 -21.31 12.24
CA SER A 4 -10.90 -21.76 10.85
C SER A 4 -11.31 -20.67 9.83
N SER A 5 -12.38 -19.91 10.13
CA SER A 5 -12.83 -18.79 9.28
C SER A 5 -11.82 -17.63 9.28
N SER A 6 -11.20 -17.31 10.41
CA SER A 6 -10.17 -16.27 10.51
C SER A 6 -8.92 -16.63 9.70
N ALA A 7 -8.45 -17.87 9.77
CA ALA A 7 -7.29 -18.32 9.00
C ALA A 7 -7.50 -18.18 7.49
N LYS A 8 -8.67 -18.57 6.97
CA LYS A 8 -9.01 -18.41 5.54
C LYS A 8 -8.89 -16.97 5.07
N HIS A 9 -9.43 -16.02 5.83
CA HIS A 9 -9.38 -14.59 5.46
C HIS A 9 -7.96 -14.02 5.56
N THR A 10 -7.16 -14.50 6.51
CA THR A 10 -5.74 -14.16 6.57
C THR A 10 -4.98 -14.61 5.32
N TYR A 11 -5.21 -15.84 4.84
CA TYR A 11 -4.60 -16.32 3.58
C TYR A 11 -5.06 -15.50 2.36
N LEU A 12 -6.31 -15.04 2.32
CA LEU A 12 -6.76 -14.13 1.27
C LEU A 12 -5.97 -12.82 1.30
N GLY A 13 -5.78 -12.22 2.47
CA GLY A 13 -4.96 -11.01 2.62
C GLY A 13 -3.50 -11.23 2.22
N ILE A 14 -2.91 -12.39 2.53
CA ILE A 14 -1.56 -12.75 2.08
C ILE A 14 -1.52 -12.81 0.54
N GLY A 15 -2.54 -13.36 -0.11
CA GLY A 15 -2.64 -13.37 -1.56
C GLY A 15 -2.62 -11.96 -2.17
N ALA A 16 -3.26 -10.98 -1.53
CA ALA A 16 -3.20 -9.58 -1.95
C ALA A 16 -1.76 -9.03 -1.92
N LEU A 17 -1.01 -9.34 -0.86
CA LEU A 17 0.38 -8.87 -0.72
C LEU A 17 1.30 -9.40 -1.82
N PHE A 18 1.12 -10.65 -2.23
CA PHE A 18 1.88 -11.21 -3.37
C PHE A 18 1.52 -10.54 -4.69
N ILE A 19 0.26 -10.22 -4.91
CA ILE A 19 -0.17 -9.49 -6.12
C ILE A 19 0.47 -8.10 -6.14
N TRP A 20 0.38 -7.36 -5.04
CA TRP A 20 0.98 -6.03 -4.93
C TRP A 20 2.52 -6.04 -5.01
N ALA A 21 3.18 -7.12 -4.60
CA ALA A 21 4.63 -7.24 -4.76
C ALA A 21 5.06 -7.23 -6.24
N VAL A 22 4.20 -7.64 -7.16
CA VAL A 22 4.48 -7.65 -8.61
C VAL A 22 4.10 -6.33 -9.28
N GLU A 23 3.22 -5.54 -8.68
CA GLU A 23 2.64 -4.34 -9.28
C GLU A 23 3.67 -3.29 -9.72
N PRO A 24 4.73 -2.95 -8.95
CA PRO A 24 5.77 -2.02 -9.40
C PRO A 24 6.43 -2.44 -10.70
N LEU A 25 6.64 -3.75 -10.88
CA LEU A 25 7.20 -4.28 -12.11
C LEU A 25 6.24 -4.07 -13.29
N LEU A 26 4.95 -4.34 -13.12
CA LEU A 26 3.95 -4.12 -14.17
C LEU A 26 3.86 -2.64 -14.57
N VAL A 27 3.80 -1.74 -13.59
CA VAL A 27 3.75 -0.29 -13.81
C VAL A 27 5.02 0.19 -14.53
N SER A 28 6.20 -0.35 -14.20
CA SER A 28 7.47 0.03 -14.84
C SER A 28 7.54 -0.30 -16.33
N GLU A 29 6.67 -1.19 -16.83
CA GLU A 29 6.56 -1.56 -18.24
C GLU A 29 5.69 -0.60 -19.07
N ILE A 30 4.95 0.31 -18.43
CA ILE A 30 4.04 1.25 -19.07
C ILE A 30 4.70 2.63 -19.08
N LYS A 31 5.15 3.08 -20.25
CA LYS A 31 6.01 4.27 -20.36
C LYS A 31 5.44 5.37 -21.23
N THR A 32 4.58 5.04 -22.18
CA THR A 32 4.16 5.98 -23.23
C THR A 32 2.78 6.56 -23.02
N LEU A 33 1.98 5.93 -22.17
CA LEU A 33 0.59 6.34 -21.96
C LEU A 33 0.47 7.63 -21.15
N PRO A 34 -0.37 8.57 -21.58
CA PRO A 34 -0.80 9.69 -20.75
C PRO A 34 -1.45 9.18 -19.46
N ILE A 35 -1.33 9.95 -18.39
CA ILE A 35 -1.72 9.49 -17.05
C ILE A 35 -3.20 9.15 -16.93
N PHE A 36 -4.08 10.00 -17.44
CA PHE A 36 -5.52 9.76 -17.34
C PHE A 36 -6.00 8.68 -18.28
N GLU A 37 -5.32 8.46 -19.42
CA GLU A 37 -5.56 7.32 -20.29
C GLU A 37 -5.22 6.02 -19.55
N LEU A 38 -4.03 5.93 -18.96
CA LEU A 38 -3.58 4.80 -18.17
C LEU A 38 -4.53 4.51 -17.00
N LEU A 39 -4.87 5.53 -16.20
CA LEU A 39 -5.80 5.39 -15.07
C LEU A 39 -7.19 4.94 -15.52
N THR A 40 -7.66 5.39 -16.69
CA THR A 40 -8.93 4.91 -17.25
C THR A 40 -8.89 3.40 -17.48
N ILE A 41 -7.82 2.89 -18.08
CA ILE A 41 -7.65 1.45 -18.36
C ILE A 41 -7.54 0.66 -17.05
N VAL A 42 -6.70 1.12 -16.12
CA VAL A 42 -6.46 0.46 -14.82
C VAL A 42 -7.76 0.41 -14.01
N PHE A 43 -8.43 1.54 -13.82
CA PHE A 43 -9.66 1.60 -13.02
C PHE A 43 -10.83 0.89 -13.68
N MET A 44 -10.96 0.93 -15.02
CA MET A 44 -11.99 0.19 -15.73
C MET A 44 -11.77 -1.33 -15.60
N SER A 45 -10.51 -1.78 -15.65
CA SER A 45 -10.17 -3.18 -15.45
C SER A 45 -10.48 -3.63 -14.03
N SER A 46 -10.16 -2.83 -13.01
CA SER A 46 -10.52 -3.05 -11.61
C SER A 46 -12.03 -3.17 -11.41
N PHE A 47 -12.77 -2.21 -11.97
CA PHE A 47 -14.25 -2.20 -11.94
C PHE A 47 -14.84 -3.44 -12.62
N SER A 48 -14.28 -3.84 -13.77
CA SER A 48 -14.78 -5.00 -14.55
C SER A 48 -14.75 -6.29 -13.74
N VAL A 49 -13.68 -6.53 -12.97
CA VAL A 49 -13.58 -7.68 -12.06
C VAL A 49 -14.73 -7.67 -11.05
N THR A 50 -14.99 -6.51 -10.46
CA THR A 50 -16.06 -6.34 -9.47
C THR A 50 -17.44 -6.44 -10.10
N ALA A 51 -17.66 -5.83 -11.27
CA ALA A 51 -18.93 -5.87 -11.99
C ALA A 51 -19.29 -7.30 -12.40
N ILE A 52 -18.34 -8.05 -12.93
CA ILE A 52 -18.51 -9.47 -13.27
C ILE A 52 -18.92 -10.26 -12.01
N LYS A 53 -18.22 -10.09 -10.91
CA LYS A 53 -18.51 -10.77 -9.63
C LYS A 53 -19.90 -10.44 -9.12
N LEU A 54 -20.29 -9.15 -9.10
CA LEU A 54 -21.62 -8.71 -8.64
C LEU A 54 -22.74 -9.22 -9.56
N THR A 55 -22.50 -9.27 -10.86
CA THR A 55 -23.46 -9.77 -11.86
C THR A 55 -23.68 -11.26 -11.70
N ILE A 56 -22.61 -12.06 -11.65
CA ILE A 56 -22.68 -13.51 -11.46
C ILE A 56 -23.36 -13.85 -10.12
N SER A 57 -23.00 -13.15 -9.05
CA SER A 57 -23.56 -13.38 -7.72
C SER A 57 -24.93 -12.74 -7.48
N ARG A 58 -25.44 -11.94 -8.43
CA ARG A 58 -26.70 -11.17 -8.34
C ARG A 58 -26.78 -10.26 -7.11
N LYS A 59 -25.64 -9.67 -6.69
CA LYS A 59 -25.53 -8.91 -5.43
C LYS A 59 -25.46 -7.38 -5.62
N TRP A 60 -25.89 -6.84 -6.74
CA TRP A 60 -25.91 -5.40 -6.98
C TRP A 60 -26.70 -4.59 -5.93
N SER A 61 -27.72 -5.19 -5.32
CA SER A 61 -28.52 -4.54 -4.26
C SER A 61 -27.73 -4.23 -3.00
N THR A 62 -26.67 -4.99 -2.70
CA THR A 62 -25.88 -4.84 -1.47
C THR A 62 -25.03 -3.57 -1.45
N VAL A 63 -24.77 -2.97 -2.61
CA VAL A 63 -23.86 -1.82 -2.79
C VAL A 63 -24.58 -0.50 -3.07
N LYS A 64 -25.92 -0.49 -3.18
CA LYS A 64 -26.67 0.68 -3.66
C LYS A 64 -26.98 1.73 -2.60
N ASN A 65 -27.25 1.36 -1.36
CA ASN A 65 -27.83 2.25 -0.35
C ASN A 65 -26.79 2.67 0.70
N HIS A 66 -25.78 3.43 0.27
CA HIS A 66 -24.78 3.99 1.16
C HIS A 66 -24.78 5.51 1.09
N TYR A 67 -24.43 6.19 2.20
CA TYR A 67 -24.37 7.64 2.28
C TYR A 67 -23.35 8.22 1.25
N PRO A 68 -23.64 9.40 0.66
CA PRO A 68 -22.74 10.01 -0.35
C PRO A 68 -21.31 10.19 0.12
N TRP A 69 -21.09 10.53 1.39
CA TRP A 69 -19.73 10.71 1.92
C TRP A 69 -18.89 9.42 1.93
N ILE A 70 -19.52 8.23 2.01
CA ILE A 70 -18.83 6.94 1.89
C ILE A 70 -18.26 6.78 0.49
N TRP A 71 -19.02 7.21 -0.53
CA TRP A 71 -18.57 7.20 -1.91
C TRP A 71 -17.40 8.16 -2.13
N ILE A 72 -17.49 9.39 -1.58
CA ILE A 72 -16.42 10.39 -1.66
C ILE A 72 -15.16 9.88 -0.93
N ALA A 73 -15.29 9.40 0.30
CA ALA A 73 -14.16 8.89 1.07
C ALA A 73 -13.50 7.69 0.40
N GLY A 74 -14.30 6.78 -0.17
CA GLY A 74 -13.79 5.63 -0.90
C GLY A 74 -13.11 6.01 -2.22
N LEU A 75 -13.71 6.93 -2.99
CA LEU A 75 -13.14 7.42 -4.24
C LEU A 75 -11.79 8.13 -3.99
N VAL A 76 -11.75 9.07 -3.06
CA VAL A 76 -10.51 9.77 -2.70
C VAL A 76 -9.48 8.79 -2.14
N GLY A 77 -9.91 7.89 -1.23
CA GLY A 77 -9.03 6.94 -0.58
C GLY A 77 -8.38 5.95 -1.54
N VAL A 78 -9.16 5.36 -2.42
CA VAL A 78 -8.70 4.34 -3.38
C VAL A 78 -8.11 5.01 -4.63
N CYS A 79 -8.95 5.69 -5.40
CA CYS A 79 -8.49 6.25 -6.67
C CYS A 79 -7.49 7.40 -6.51
N GLY A 80 -7.58 8.18 -5.42
CA GLY A 80 -6.60 9.21 -5.11
C GLY A 80 -5.23 8.63 -4.74
N GLY A 81 -5.20 7.51 -4.01
CA GLY A 81 -3.98 6.78 -3.70
C GLY A 81 -3.31 6.22 -4.95
N ASP A 82 -4.06 5.47 -5.77
CA ASP A 82 -3.57 4.90 -7.03
C ASP A 82 -3.10 5.99 -8.01
N PHE A 83 -3.88 7.09 -8.13
CA PHE A 83 -3.46 8.24 -8.94
C PHE A 83 -2.10 8.77 -8.48
N ALA A 84 -1.95 9.01 -7.18
CA ALA A 84 -0.71 9.54 -6.63
C ALA A 84 0.48 8.61 -6.84
N TYR A 85 0.28 7.30 -6.69
CA TYR A 85 1.30 6.28 -6.94
C TYR A 85 1.70 6.22 -8.42
N ILE A 86 0.74 5.98 -9.31
CA ILE A 86 0.99 5.81 -10.75
C ILE A 86 1.54 7.10 -11.36
N TYR A 87 0.98 8.26 -10.98
CA TYR A 87 1.47 9.55 -11.47
C TYR A 87 2.83 9.90 -10.89
N GLY A 88 3.09 9.57 -9.63
CA GLY A 88 4.40 9.73 -9.01
C GLY A 88 5.50 8.97 -9.74
N ALA A 89 5.20 7.77 -10.23
CA ALA A 89 6.12 6.93 -10.99
C ALA A 89 6.51 7.51 -12.37
N GLN A 90 5.84 8.55 -12.85
CA GLN A 90 6.25 9.29 -14.06
C GLN A 90 7.32 10.36 -13.77
N PHE A 91 7.46 10.78 -12.50
CA PHE A 91 8.38 11.86 -12.09
C PHE A 91 9.58 11.38 -11.28
N ALA A 92 9.58 10.12 -10.84
CA ALA A 92 10.67 9.57 -10.04
C ALA A 92 10.86 8.08 -10.32
N PRO A 93 12.03 7.50 -9.98
CA PRO A 93 12.28 6.07 -10.11
C PRO A 93 11.20 5.26 -9.37
N ILE A 94 10.65 4.25 -10.02
CA ILE A 94 9.54 3.46 -9.48
C ILE A 94 9.86 2.83 -8.11
N ALA A 95 11.11 2.41 -7.90
CA ALA A 95 11.54 1.87 -6.61
C ALA A 95 11.45 2.90 -5.47
N HIS A 96 11.76 4.17 -5.78
CA HIS A 96 11.66 5.26 -4.80
C HIS A 96 10.19 5.57 -4.47
N VAL A 97 9.37 5.73 -5.51
CA VAL A 97 7.93 6.00 -5.39
C VAL A 97 7.26 4.90 -4.56
N ASP A 98 7.54 3.67 -4.93
CA ASP A 98 6.99 2.50 -4.29
C ASP A 98 7.46 2.39 -2.81
N LEU A 99 8.72 2.66 -2.49
CA LEU A 99 9.21 2.64 -1.11
C LEU A 99 8.58 3.76 -0.25
N ILE A 100 8.40 4.97 -0.82
CA ILE A 100 7.76 6.09 -0.14
C ILE A 100 6.27 5.82 0.07
N ASP A 101 5.57 5.33 -0.95
CA ASP A 101 4.15 4.96 -0.84
C ASP A 101 3.94 3.93 0.27
N TYR A 102 4.88 3.02 0.45
CA TYR A 102 4.85 2.03 1.53
C TYR A 102 4.98 2.59 2.95
N LEU A 103 4.98 3.90 3.14
CA LEU A 103 4.75 4.52 4.45
C LEU A 103 3.28 4.47 4.91
N TRP A 104 2.34 4.09 4.05
CA TRP A 104 0.93 4.03 4.39
C TRP A 104 0.61 3.22 5.66
N PRO A 105 1.31 2.10 6.02
CA PRO A 105 1.05 1.43 7.29
C PRO A 105 1.44 2.27 8.50
N CYS A 106 2.50 3.10 8.39
CA CYS A 106 2.85 4.06 9.45
C CYS A 106 1.74 5.11 9.62
N VAL A 107 1.25 5.65 8.50
CA VAL A 107 0.12 6.59 8.51
C VAL A 107 -1.12 5.95 9.13
N ALA A 108 -1.47 4.73 8.73
CA ALA A 108 -2.60 4.00 9.31
C ALA A 108 -2.45 3.82 10.83
N VAL A 109 -1.24 3.49 11.30
CA VAL A 109 -0.92 3.36 12.72
C VAL A 109 -1.09 4.69 13.47
N VAL A 110 -0.62 5.80 12.90
CA VAL A 110 -0.80 7.15 13.48
C VAL A 110 -2.29 7.51 13.50
N CYS A 111 -2.99 7.29 12.39
CA CYS A 111 -4.43 7.57 12.29
C CYS A 111 -5.28 6.76 13.27
N THR A 112 -4.91 5.51 13.60
CA THR A 112 -5.61 4.74 14.63
C THR A 112 -5.52 5.40 16.01
N GLY A 113 -4.48 6.17 16.29
CA GLY A 113 -4.34 6.92 17.55
C GLY A 113 -5.40 8.01 17.77
N PHE A 114 -6.08 8.46 16.71
CA PHE A 114 -7.19 9.42 16.77
C PHE A 114 -8.56 8.73 16.91
N LEU A 115 -8.63 7.40 16.85
CA LEU A 115 -9.89 6.67 17.04
C LEU A 115 -10.30 6.65 18.53
N PRO A 116 -11.62 6.71 18.82
CA PRO A 116 -12.13 6.53 20.18
C PRO A 116 -11.62 5.21 20.79
N ASN A 117 -11.08 5.26 22.00
CA ASN A 117 -10.55 4.13 22.77
C ASN A 117 -9.15 3.60 22.34
N GLU A 118 -8.48 4.21 21.37
CA GLU A 118 -7.08 3.91 21.06
C GLU A 118 -6.13 4.86 21.80
N ARG A 119 -4.98 4.34 22.24
CA ARG A 119 -3.96 5.15 22.92
C ARG A 119 -2.77 5.39 22.01
N PHE A 120 -2.29 6.62 21.99
CA PHE A 120 -1.02 6.97 21.35
C PHE A 120 0.12 6.16 22.01
N SER A 121 0.98 5.58 21.20
CA SER A 121 2.12 4.78 21.68
C SER A 121 3.43 5.37 21.18
N TRP A 122 4.37 5.62 22.10
CA TRP A 122 5.73 6.05 21.74
C TRP A 122 6.43 5.09 20.79
N GLN A 123 6.14 3.80 20.90
CA GLN A 123 6.62 2.78 19.99
C GLN A 123 6.22 3.07 18.53
N LYS A 124 4.99 3.50 18.32
CA LYS A 124 4.48 3.87 16.99
C LYS A 124 5.25 5.05 16.41
N ILE A 125 5.52 6.07 17.24
CA ILE A 125 6.29 7.25 16.84
C ILE A 125 7.73 6.86 16.48
N ILE A 126 8.41 6.11 17.35
CA ILE A 126 9.79 5.68 17.11
C ILE A 126 9.89 4.85 15.84
N GLY A 127 8.98 3.87 15.64
CA GLY A 127 8.98 3.03 14.45
C GLY A 127 8.73 3.83 13.16
N SER A 128 7.80 4.78 13.19
CA SER A 128 7.56 5.68 12.04
C SER A 128 8.78 6.57 11.76
N SER A 129 9.46 7.06 12.80
CA SER A 129 10.70 7.84 12.63
C SER A 129 11.83 7.03 12.01
N ILE A 130 11.98 5.75 12.40
CA ILE A 130 12.96 4.84 11.79
C ILE A 130 12.59 4.59 10.31
N ALA A 131 11.31 4.41 9.99
CA ALA A 131 10.87 4.21 8.61
C ALA A 131 11.15 5.47 7.76
N LEU A 132 10.86 6.66 8.26
CA LEU A 132 11.18 7.93 7.60
C LEU A 132 12.69 8.12 7.39
N PHE A 133 13.51 7.67 8.35
CA PHE A 133 14.96 7.68 8.19
C PHE A 133 15.43 6.76 7.06
N GLY A 134 14.79 5.61 6.86
CA GLY A 134 15.02 4.75 5.70
C GLY A 134 14.73 5.45 4.37
N ILE A 135 13.63 6.20 4.28
CA ILE A 135 13.32 7.03 3.09
C ILE A 135 14.38 8.11 2.90
N TYR A 136 14.83 8.77 3.99
CA TYR A 136 15.92 9.75 3.90
C TYR A 136 17.20 9.14 3.31
N ILE A 137 17.62 7.94 3.74
CA ILE A 137 18.78 7.24 3.17
C ILE A 137 18.64 7.07 1.65
N LEU A 138 17.43 6.71 1.18
CA LEU A 138 17.18 6.52 -0.25
C LEU A 138 17.28 7.83 -1.03
N VAL A 139 16.60 8.86 -0.55
CA VAL A 139 16.46 10.15 -1.28
C VAL A 139 17.75 10.97 -1.25
N ALA A 140 18.46 10.96 -0.13
CA ALA A 140 19.71 11.71 0.04
C ALA A 140 20.91 11.02 -0.63
N GLY A 141 20.88 9.71 -0.82
CA GLY A 141 21.98 8.95 -1.40
C GLY A 141 23.31 9.14 -0.64
N ASP A 142 24.44 9.02 -1.33
CA ASP A 142 25.78 9.11 -0.73
C ASP A 142 26.20 10.54 -0.33
N GLY A 143 25.54 11.56 -0.90
CA GLY A 143 25.85 12.98 -0.67
C GLY A 143 25.05 13.65 0.45
N GLY A 144 24.16 12.94 1.13
CA GLY A 144 23.32 13.51 2.18
C GLY A 144 22.36 14.58 1.66
N LEU A 145 22.04 15.60 2.50
CA LEU A 145 21.06 16.64 2.17
C LEU A 145 21.44 17.48 0.95
N ASP A 146 22.74 17.62 0.67
CA ASP A 146 23.24 18.42 -0.45
C ASP A 146 23.00 17.74 -1.81
N ASN A 147 22.71 16.44 -1.80
CA ASN A 147 22.49 15.62 -3.01
C ASN A 147 21.01 15.27 -3.27
N ILE A 148 20.08 15.88 -2.52
CA ILE A 148 18.66 15.65 -2.79
C ILE A 148 18.32 16.21 -4.17
N SER A 149 17.97 15.32 -5.09
CA SER A 149 17.53 15.72 -6.43
C SER A 149 16.13 16.30 -6.37
N TYR A 150 16.03 17.61 -6.56
CA TYR A 150 14.73 18.29 -6.70
C TYR A 150 13.98 17.87 -7.96
N GLU A 151 14.66 17.25 -8.92
CA GLU A 151 14.07 16.69 -10.13
C GLU A 151 12.94 15.67 -9.80
N PHE A 152 13.14 14.88 -8.75
CA PHE A 152 12.18 13.85 -8.34
C PHE A 152 11.18 14.32 -7.26
N ALA A 153 11.25 15.59 -6.84
CA ALA A 153 10.45 16.09 -5.72
C ALA A 153 8.95 15.91 -5.92
N VAL A 154 8.44 16.12 -7.15
CA VAL A 154 7.02 15.92 -7.48
C VAL A 154 6.61 14.47 -7.28
N GLY A 155 7.40 13.52 -7.78
CA GLY A 155 7.15 12.09 -7.61
C GLY A 155 7.14 11.67 -6.14
N TYR A 156 8.10 12.17 -5.34
CA TYR A 156 8.17 11.88 -3.90
C TYR A 156 6.99 12.46 -3.11
N LEU A 157 6.58 13.69 -3.43
CA LEU A 157 5.41 14.33 -2.79
C LEU A 157 4.11 13.60 -3.14
N LEU A 158 3.96 13.17 -4.39
CA LEU A 158 2.82 12.37 -4.82
C LEU A 158 2.78 11.03 -4.09
N ALA A 159 3.90 10.29 -4.07
CA ALA A 159 3.99 9.02 -3.36
C ALA A 159 3.66 9.15 -1.87
N PHE A 160 4.21 10.18 -1.20
CA PHE A 160 3.90 10.44 0.20
C PHE A 160 2.44 10.83 0.43
N GLY A 161 1.88 11.64 -0.48
CA GLY A 161 0.45 11.96 -0.49
C GLY A 161 -0.41 10.72 -0.65
N GLY A 162 -0.05 9.81 -1.56
CA GLY A 162 -0.68 8.51 -1.76
C GLY A 162 -0.67 7.68 -0.48
N ALA A 163 0.49 7.58 0.17
CA ALA A 163 0.64 6.88 1.44
C ALA A 163 -0.29 7.44 2.54
N ILE A 164 -0.43 8.77 2.63
CA ILE A 164 -1.36 9.40 3.58
C ILE A 164 -2.80 9.03 3.25
N VAL A 165 -3.20 9.19 2.01
CA VAL A 165 -4.58 8.96 1.56
C VAL A 165 -4.97 7.50 1.75
N TRP A 166 -4.11 6.56 1.32
CA TRP A 166 -4.34 5.13 1.48
C TRP A 166 -4.31 4.67 2.93
N GLY A 167 -3.39 5.20 3.74
CA GLY A 167 -3.32 4.92 5.18
C GLY A 167 -4.58 5.36 5.92
N CYS A 168 -5.07 6.56 5.64
CA CYS A 168 -6.35 7.06 6.18
C CYS A 168 -7.54 6.21 5.73
N TYR A 169 -7.60 5.84 4.43
CA TYR A 169 -8.63 4.97 3.89
C TYR A 169 -8.64 3.58 4.55
N SER A 170 -7.48 3.00 4.82
CA SER A 170 -7.37 1.70 5.48
C SER A 170 -8.00 1.71 6.87
N VAL A 171 -7.82 2.78 7.64
CA VAL A 171 -8.47 2.98 8.95
C VAL A 171 -9.97 3.19 8.79
N PHE A 172 -10.39 3.98 7.81
CA PHE A 172 -11.78 4.19 7.46
C PHE A 172 -12.48 2.88 7.08
N SER A 173 -11.89 2.09 6.17
CA SER A 173 -12.45 0.80 5.75
C SER A 173 -12.63 -0.17 6.92
N ARG A 174 -11.66 -0.20 7.83
CA ARG A 174 -11.75 -1.01 9.06
C ARG A 174 -12.86 -0.54 9.99
N TYR A 175 -13.02 0.77 10.19
CA TYR A 175 -14.09 1.34 11.00
C TYR A 175 -15.48 0.99 10.43
N TYR A 176 -15.62 1.02 9.10
CA TYR A 176 -16.84 0.63 8.37
C TYR A 176 -16.78 -0.82 7.86
N ALA A 177 -16.37 -1.77 8.71
CA ALA A 177 -16.21 -3.19 8.34
C ALA A 177 -17.50 -3.87 7.84
N SER A 178 -18.66 -3.28 8.06
CA SER A 178 -19.96 -3.73 7.54
C SER A 178 -20.16 -3.44 6.05
N LEU A 179 -19.37 -2.52 5.46
CA LEU A 179 -19.45 -2.24 4.02
C LEU A 179 -19.02 -3.46 3.21
N PRO A 180 -19.71 -3.75 2.09
CA PRO A 180 -19.31 -4.80 1.17
C PRO A 180 -17.89 -4.59 0.63
N ILE A 181 -17.13 -5.66 0.46
CA ILE A 181 -15.77 -5.60 -0.10
C ILE A 181 -15.77 -5.16 -1.57
N GLU A 182 -16.89 -5.32 -2.24
CA GLU A 182 -17.11 -4.92 -3.63
C GLU A 182 -17.16 -3.40 -3.82
N MET A 183 -17.32 -2.62 -2.75
CA MET A 183 -17.35 -1.15 -2.83
C MET A 183 -16.07 -0.59 -3.46
N VAL A 184 -14.90 -1.20 -3.19
CA VAL A 184 -13.61 -0.75 -3.73
C VAL A 184 -13.63 -0.72 -5.27
N GLY A 185 -14.09 -1.79 -5.90
CA GLY A 185 -14.18 -1.81 -7.37
C GLY A 185 -15.21 -0.83 -7.95
N LEU A 186 -16.25 -0.47 -7.18
CA LEU A 186 -17.20 0.56 -7.61
C LEU A 186 -16.59 1.96 -7.53
N TYR A 187 -15.74 2.23 -6.53
CA TYR A 187 -14.94 3.47 -6.50
C TYR A 187 -14.04 3.57 -7.73
N CYS A 188 -13.37 2.45 -8.12
CA CYS A 188 -12.60 2.40 -9.36
C CYS A 188 -13.47 2.67 -10.60
N GLY A 189 -14.73 2.19 -10.65
CA GLY A 189 -15.65 2.51 -11.75
C GLY A 189 -15.93 4.00 -11.89
N ILE A 190 -16.15 4.70 -10.78
CA ILE A 190 -16.29 6.16 -10.76
C ILE A 190 -14.96 6.83 -11.15
N GLY A 191 -13.85 6.36 -10.59
CA GLY A 191 -12.50 6.82 -10.93
C GLY A 191 -12.20 6.70 -12.42
N ALA A 192 -12.57 5.57 -13.07
CA ALA A 192 -12.43 5.37 -14.50
C ALA A 192 -13.20 6.42 -15.32
N MET A 193 -14.42 6.72 -14.93
CA MET A 193 -15.23 7.75 -15.61
C MET A 193 -14.63 9.15 -15.47
N ILE A 194 -14.14 9.49 -14.27
CA ILE A 194 -13.46 10.76 -14.03
C ILE A 194 -12.17 10.84 -14.85
N SER A 195 -11.34 9.79 -14.82
CA SER A 195 -10.08 9.73 -15.59
C SER A 195 -10.35 9.82 -17.10
N LEU A 196 -11.40 9.16 -17.60
CA LEU A 196 -11.78 9.26 -19.01
C LEU A 196 -12.16 10.69 -19.40
N VAL A 197 -12.96 11.39 -18.59
CA VAL A 197 -13.31 12.79 -18.83
C VAL A 197 -12.07 13.69 -18.82
N LEU A 198 -11.16 13.49 -17.88
CA LEU A 198 -9.91 14.24 -17.81
C LEU A 198 -9.01 13.93 -19.01
N HIS A 199 -8.89 12.67 -19.40
CA HIS A 199 -8.16 12.27 -20.60
C HIS A 199 -8.67 12.98 -21.85
N LEU A 200 -9.97 12.89 -22.10
CA LEU A 200 -10.61 13.51 -23.28
C LEU A 200 -10.52 15.03 -23.29
N SER A 201 -10.36 15.67 -22.13
CA SER A 201 -10.31 17.14 -22.02
C SER A 201 -8.89 17.71 -21.96
N MET A 202 -7.91 16.95 -21.50
CA MET A 202 -6.58 17.48 -21.16
C MET A 202 -5.42 16.76 -21.86
N GLU A 203 -5.66 15.57 -22.41
CA GLU A 203 -4.62 14.73 -23.00
C GLU A 203 -4.92 14.41 -24.46
N THR A 204 -3.87 14.09 -25.21
CA THR A 204 -4.00 13.53 -26.56
C THR A 204 -3.95 12.01 -26.45
N PHE A 205 -4.85 11.34 -27.13
CA PHE A 205 -4.88 9.88 -27.18
C PHE A 205 -3.57 9.33 -27.75
N VAL A 206 -2.96 8.38 -27.06
CA VAL A 206 -1.79 7.64 -27.50
C VAL A 206 -2.17 6.18 -27.61
N MET A 207 -2.10 5.62 -28.81
CA MET A 207 -2.43 4.21 -29.02
C MET A 207 -1.45 3.32 -28.25
N PRO A 208 -1.87 2.61 -27.19
CA PRO A 208 -0.99 1.74 -26.44
C PRO A 208 -0.47 0.59 -27.31
N SER A 209 0.77 0.19 -27.14
CA SER A 209 1.26 -1.06 -27.68
C SER A 209 0.48 -2.25 -27.08
N SER A 210 0.46 -3.39 -27.77
CA SER A 210 -0.19 -4.60 -27.22
C SER A 210 0.37 -5.01 -25.87
N HIS A 211 1.66 -4.74 -25.63
CA HIS A 211 2.32 -4.99 -24.35
C HIS A 211 1.79 -4.04 -23.26
N GLU A 212 1.72 -2.74 -23.52
CA GLU A 212 1.20 -1.75 -22.55
C GLU A 212 -0.28 -1.97 -22.23
N TRP A 213 -1.09 -2.32 -23.24
CA TRP A 213 -2.47 -2.74 -23.02
C TRP A 213 -2.55 -3.91 -22.03
N MET A 214 -1.74 -4.95 -22.27
CA MET A 214 -1.72 -6.14 -21.41
C MET A 214 -1.27 -5.77 -19.99
N MET A 215 -0.19 -4.98 -19.84
CA MET A 215 0.32 -4.58 -18.52
C MET A 215 -0.71 -3.73 -17.76
N ALA A 216 -1.33 -2.73 -18.40
CA ALA A 216 -2.33 -1.87 -17.76
C ALA A 216 -3.58 -2.65 -17.33
N ILE A 217 -4.08 -3.56 -18.18
CA ILE A 217 -5.23 -4.41 -17.83
C ILE A 217 -4.88 -5.35 -16.67
N ILE A 218 -3.72 -5.98 -16.69
CA ILE A 218 -3.27 -6.88 -15.62
C ILE A 218 -3.14 -6.09 -14.32
N THR A 219 -2.47 -4.94 -14.33
CA THR A 219 -2.32 -4.06 -13.15
C THR A 219 -3.68 -3.73 -12.56
N GLY A 220 -4.62 -3.25 -13.36
CA GLY A 220 -5.96 -2.92 -12.89
C GLY A 220 -6.76 -4.13 -12.39
N ALA A 221 -6.80 -5.21 -13.16
CA ALA A 221 -7.59 -6.38 -12.80
C ALA A 221 -7.03 -7.09 -11.56
N THR A 222 -5.71 -7.20 -11.43
CA THR A 222 -5.08 -7.91 -10.30
C THR A 222 -4.88 -7.00 -9.10
N GLY A 223 -4.22 -5.84 -9.24
CA GLY A 223 -3.92 -4.90 -8.16
C GLY A 223 -5.18 -4.26 -7.58
N GLY A 224 -5.91 -3.51 -8.39
CA GLY A 224 -7.14 -2.83 -7.97
C GLY A 224 -8.36 -3.75 -7.88
N GLY A 225 -8.50 -4.70 -8.80
CA GLY A 225 -9.69 -5.55 -8.88
C GLY A 225 -9.69 -6.72 -7.87
N ILE A 226 -8.65 -7.52 -7.86
CA ILE A 226 -8.58 -8.74 -7.03
C ILE A 226 -7.92 -8.44 -5.69
N ALA A 227 -6.72 -7.84 -5.67
CA ALA A 227 -5.94 -7.68 -4.45
C ALA A 227 -6.66 -6.80 -3.42
N TYR A 228 -7.29 -5.71 -3.82
CA TYR A 228 -8.08 -4.86 -2.90
C TYR A 228 -9.21 -5.63 -2.22
N GLN A 229 -9.94 -6.48 -2.95
CA GLN A 229 -11.01 -7.29 -2.35
C GLN A 229 -10.45 -8.35 -1.40
N LEU A 230 -9.32 -8.97 -1.76
CA LEU A 230 -8.64 -9.95 -0.92
C LEU A 230 -8.09 -9.30 0.36
N TRP A 231 -7.49 -8.11 0.23
CA TRP A 231 -6.99 -7.31 1.35
C TRP A 231 -8.10 -6.89 2.29
N ASP A 232 -9.17 -6.32 1.75
CA ASP A 232 -10.32 -5.86 2.53
C ASP A 232 -10.98 -7.03 3.31
N ALA A 233 -11.11 -8.20 2.68
CA ALA A 233 -11.57 -9.41 3.35
C ALA A 233 -10.60 -9.86 4.46
N GLY A 234 -9.30 -9.76 4.21
CA GLY A 234 -8.23 -10.08 5.16
C GLY A 234 -8.25 -9.18 6.38
N VAL A 235 -8.28 -7.87 6.16
CA VAL A 235 -8.28 -6.85 7.22
C VAL A 235 -9.54 -6.91 8.09
N LYS A 236 -10.71 -7.08 7.47
CA LYS A 236 -11.99 -7.12 8.17
C LYS A 236 -12.22 -8.39 8.98
N ARG A 237 -11.69 -9.54 8.55
CA ARG A 237 -12.06 -10.86 9.12
C ARG A 237 -10.87 -11.76 9.47
N GLY A 238 -9.66 -11.43 9.03
CA GLY A 238 -8.43 -12.18 9.26
C GLY A 238 -7.61 -11.63 10.42
N ASP A 239 -6.37 -12.11 10.51
CA ASP A 239 -5.37 -11.65 11.47
C ASP A 239 -4.64 -10.43 10.88
N ILE A 240 -5.09 -9.25 11.26
CA ILE A 240 -4.54 -7.99 10.79
C ILE A 240 -3.08 -7.79 11.23
N TYR A 241 -2.69 -8.30 12.41
CA TYR A 241 -1.31 -8.14 12.90
C TYR A 241 -0.33 -8.92 12.04
N LEU A 242 -0.70 -10.17 11.68
CA LEU A 242 0.09 -10.98 10.77
C LEU A 242 0.15 -10.36 9.37
N LEU A 243 -0.98 -9.91 8.85
CA LEU A 243 -1.06 -9.25 7.54
C LEU A 243 -0.19 -8.00 7.49
N SER A 244 -0.30 -7.11 8.50
CA SER A 244 0.54 -5.92 8.59
C SER A 244 2.03 -6.25 8.66
N SER A 245 2.41 -7.33 9.36
CA SER A 245 3.81 -7.76 9.40
C SER A 245 4.30 -8.33 8.07
N LEU A 246 3.46 -9.08 7.36
CA LEU A 246 3.80 -9.67 6.07
C LEU A 246 3.84 -8.66 4.92
N THR A 247 3.20 -7.49 5.08
CA THR A 247 3.28 -6.39 4.12
C THR A 247 4.74 -6.05 3.78
N TYR A 248 5.65 -6.12 4.76
CA TYR A 248 7.07 -5.82 4.55
C TYR A 248 7.80 -6.87 3.72
N VAL A 249 7.39 -8.13 3.86
CA VAL A 249 7.94 -9.23 3.04
C VAL A 249 7.53 -9.03 1.58
N GLY A 250 6.27 -8.68 1.34
CA GLY A 250 5.78 -8.33 0.01
C GLY A 250 6.60 -7.21 -0.63
N ARG A 251 6.92 -6.19 0.17
CA ARG A 251 7.76 -5.07 -0.25
C ARG A 251 9.16 -5.50 -0.71
N LEU A 252 9.84 -6.27 0.12
CA LEU A 252 11.17 -6.76 -0.24
C LEU A 252 11.14 -7.64 -1.48
N ILE A 253 10.09 -8.44 -1.66
CA ILE A 253 9.90 -9.23 -2.89
C ILE A 253 9.76 -8.32 -4.10
N GLY A 254 8.93 -7.28 -4.04
CA GLY A 254 8.74 -6.31 -5.13
C GLY A 254 10.06 -5.64 -5.54
N MET A 255 10.86 -5.21 -4.56
CA MET A 255 12.15 -4.61 -4.81
C MET A 255 13.14 -5.59 -5.46
N ILE A 256 13.19 -6.83 -4.99
CA ILE A 256 14.00 -7.90 -5.59
C ILE A 256 13.58 -8.12 -7.05
N LEU A 257 12.27 -8.13 -7.33
CA LEU A 257 11.77 -8.27 -8.70
C LEU A 257 12.23 -7.12 -9.58
N LEU A 258 12.13 -5.86 -9.15
CA LEU A 258 12.61 -4.70 -9.92
C LEU A 258 14.10 -4.82 -10.26
N VAL A 259 14.92 -5.23 -9.30
CA VAL A 259 16.36 -5.46 -9.52
C VAL A 259 16.61 -6.63 -10.48
N CYS A 260 15.95 -7.77 -10.28
CA CYS A 260 16.12 -8.96 -11.12
C CYS A 260 15.72 -8.74 -12.59
N PHE A 261 14.71 -7.88 -12.81
CA PHE A 261 14.25 -7.52 -14.16
C PHE A 261 14.97 -6.28 -14.74
N GLY A 262 16.02 -5.79 -14.07
CA GLY A 262 16.84 -4.68 -14.56
C GLY A 262 16.10 -3.33 -14.62
N LYS A 263 15.04 -3.18 -13.83
CA LYS A 263 14.27 -1.92 -13.71
C LYS A 263 14.88 -0.98 -12.69
N GLU A 264 15.69 -1.52 -11.78
CA GLU A 264 16.37 -0.78 -10.73
C GLU A 264 17.77 -1.34 -10.50
N ALA A 265 18.71 -0.48 -10.13
CA ALA A 265 20.06 -0.90 -9.77
C ALA A 265 20.13 -1.31 -8.29
N LEU A 266 20.82 -2.40 -8.00
CA LEU A 266 21.07 -2.81 -6.62
C LEU A 266 22.15 -1.92 -6.02
N THR A 267 21.77 -0.82 -5.40
CA THR A 267 22.69 0.06 -4.68
C THR A 267 22.69 -0.25 -3.19
N GLN A 268 23.78 0.10 -2.50
CA GLN A 268 23.87 -0.05 -1.05
C GLN A 268 22.77 0.78 -0.35
N ASN A 269 22.52 2.00 -0.82
CA ASN A 269 21.49 2.89 -0.26
C ASN A 269 20.08 2.31 -0.42
N LEU A 270 19.77 1.69 -1.55
CA LEU A 270 18.48 1.01 -1.76
C LEU A 270 18.29 -0.13 -0.75
N VAL A 271 19.32 -0.97 -0.54
CA VAL A 271 19.27 -2.06 0.43
C VAL A 271 19.08 -1.53 1.85
N LEU A 272 19.89 -0.55 2.26
CA LEU A 272 19.80 0.06 3.59
C LEU A 272 18.44 0.72 3.82
N ALA A 273 17.93 1.45 2.82
CA ALA A 273 16.62 2.08 2.88
C ALA A 273 15.50 1.05 3.04
N CYS A 274 15.49 0.00 2.25
CA CYS A 274 14.51 -1.09 2.36
C CYS A 274 14.54 -1.75 3.73
N LEU A 275 15.72 -2.09 4.23
CA LEU A 275 15.88 -2.72 5.54
C LEU A 275 15.45 -1.79 6.66
N THR A 276 15.91 -0.54 6.65
CA THR A 276 15.63 0.45 7.69
C THR A 276 14.13 0.78 7.73
N THR A 277 13.51 1.03 6.56
CA THR A 277 12.07 1.29 6.47
C THR A 277 11.27 0.09 6.97
N SER A 278 11.61 -1.12 6.51
CA SER A 278 10.93 -2.35 6.95
C SER A 278 11.06 -2.58 8.46
N LEU A 279 12.24 -2.37 9.04
CA LEU A 279 12.45 -2.47 10.50
C LEU A 279 11.63 -1.44 11.27
N GLY A 280 11.60 -0.18 10.82
CA GLY A 280 10.82 0.88 11.44
C GLY A 280 9.34 0.56 11.49
N ILE A 281 8.80 0.13 10.36
CA ILE A 281 7.40 -0.23 10.24
C ILE A 281 7.08 -1.50 11.06
N LEU A 282 7.92 -2.52 10.98
CA LEU A 282 7.78 -3.72 11.82
C LEU A 282 7.75 -3.35 13.31
N PHE A 283 8.67 -2.52 13.77
CA PHE A 283 8.72 -2.04 15.15
C PHE A 283 7.44 -1.29 15.54
N SER A 284 6.90 -0.42 14.67
CA SER A 284 5.63 0.30 14.89
C SER A 284 4.45 -0.64 15.13
N ASN A 285 4.44 -1.81 14.49
CA ASN A 285 3.29 -2.71 14.47
C ASN A 285 3.41 -3.89 15.44
N ILE A 286 4.60 -4.18 16.00
CA ILE A 286 4.75 -5.22 17.01
C ILE A 286 3.97 -4.84 18.28
N ASN A 287 3.09 -5.73 18.74
CA ASN A 287 2.44 -5.57 20.03
C ASN A 287 3.39 -6.03 21.16
N LEU A 288 4.22 -5.10 21.65
CA LEU A 288 5.18 -5.38 22.72
C LEU A 288 4.53 -5.86 24.04
N SER A 289 3.26 -5.60 24.25
CA SER A 289 2.52 -6.09 25.42
C SER A 289 2.17 -7.58 25.30
N SER A 290 2.06 -8.11 24.08
CA SER A 290 1.75 -9.53 23.82
C SER A 290 3.00 -10.42 23.72
N VAL A 291 4.14 -9.82 23.39
CA VAL A 291 5.43 -10.55 23.43
C VAL A 291 5.82 -10.68 24.89
N LYS A 292 6.12 -11.91 25.35
CA LYS A 292 6.65 -12.19 26.70
C LYS A 292 8.07 -11.59 26.87
N LEU A 293 8.24 -10.35 26.46
CA LEU A 293 9.50 -9.60 26.50
C LEU A 293 9.99 -9.45 27.94
N LYS A 294 9.07 -9.35 28.91
CA LYS A 294 9.42 -9.38 30.34
C LYS A 294 10.17 -10.67 30.73
N GLY A 295 9.84 -11.80 30.12
CA GLY A 295 10.54 -13.08 30.34
C GLY A 295 11.91 -13.15 29.64
N LEU A 296 12.02 -12.57 28.42
CA LEU A 296 13.27 -12.53 27.67
C LEU A 296 14.26 -11.52 28.26
N LEU A 297 13.80 -10.32 28.60
CA LEU A 297 14.61 -9.30 29.29
C LEU A 297 15.07 -9.78 30.67
N LYS A 298 14.22 -10.48 31.41
CA LYS A 298 14.60 -11.07 32.68
C LYS A 298 15.69 -12.16 32.51
N LYS A 299 15.65 -12.93 31.42
CA LYS A 299 16.68 -13.94 31.11
C LYS A 299 17.99 -13.32 30.58
N LEU A 300 17.93 -12.20 29.87
CA LEU A 300 19.10 -11.50 29.33
C LEU A 300 19.78 -10.58 30.36
N VAL A 301 19.01 -9.95 31.24
CA VAL A 301 19.52 -8.94 32.20
C VAL A 301 19.85 -9.59 33.57
N ALA A 302 19.20 -10.68 33.94
CA ALA A 302 19.51 -11.39 35.21
C ALA A 302 20.99 -11.82 35.37
N PRO A 303 21.70 -12.31 34.32
CA PRO A 303 23.11 -12.64 34.45
C PRO A 303 24.01 -11.43 34.73
N ILE A 304 23.61 -10.24 34.18
CA ILE A 304 24.44 -9.02 34.32
C ILE A 304 24.36 -8.44 35.74
N PHE A 305 23.24 -8.59 36.42
CA PHE A 305 23.08 -8.11 37.80
C PHE A 305 23.64 -9.08 38.84
N LEU A 306 23.68 -10.39 38.53
CA LEU A 306 24.28 -11.40 39.41
C LEU A 306 25.82 -11.39 39.38
N ALA A 307 26.42 -10.91 38.25
CA ALA A 307 27.87 -10.77 38.13
C ALA A 307 28.45 -9.52 38.87
N LYS A 308 27.62 -8.63 39.40
CA LYS A 308 28.03 -7.46 40.21
C LYS A 308 27.84 -7.64 41.71
N ALA A 309 27.40 -8.83 42.16
CA ALA A 309 27.14 -9.11 43.56
C ALA A 309 28.12 -10.19 44.14
N GLN A 310 29.18 -10.51 43.43
CA GLN A 310 30.38 -11.20 43.89
C GLN A 310 31.59 -10.23 43.76
#